data_68e114bdc889de256cee1f9483adca58
#
_entry.id   68e114bdc889de256cee1f9483adca58
#
_cell.length_a   1.000
_cell.length_b   1.000
_cell.length_c   1.000
_cell.angle_alpha   90.00
_cell.angle_beta   90.00
_cell.angle_gamma   90.00
#
_symmetry.space_group_name_H-M   'P 1'
#
loop_
_entity.id
_entity.type
_entity.pdbx_description
1 polymer ?
#
loop_
_entity_poly.entity_id
_entity_poly.type
_entity_poly.pdbx_seq_one_letter_code
_entity_poly.pdbx_strand_id
1 'polypeptide(L)'
;MSLNIYFTKSILIALSITSVLIGSNIIGEMSILFAQTNDAVNCIRYDSVQKLIYVSCKSIHLNDIYRNIKNTSILSMENGTGVDPSTSKGKVWILNAGITIEKAGELVIDSTDTSWLKLVPTTTIQKNGQTGLSANENDDDTNDDDQDVDAISYPIQYTKGNVGNNSNTKEQKPVIVNRNNGDSPNGIHVFGSLKIDSVKITSWNPEKKEVITFDLGKKPGEELTKSRYDTVVPRPFIRISNEATGMTNITNSEIAYLGYSCSRCSGISYYGGVGSVVKGNNIHHLLKGFYSKGMGTMVVENNTIHDNYLYGIDPHTGTHDMIIRNNKVYRNNASAIICSKHCYDLLFEGNEVYKNGGANRGIALSINTTHSIVRNNYVHDQISCIGSNRGSNYNTIENNFLSNCKIGVNLADTSDNIINNNKISGARDAIVLSNSTNNIFHNKIDNSTNGIVLLNSSTASQTNIDKDREIEPVNYTAFLNNLTSVNQMTGVKNPIVVRHTHFTSQYDSQNSKHNNFTSQN
;
A
#
# COMPACT_ATOMS: atom_id res chain seq x y z
N MET A 1 -26.99 -25.84 -42.94
CA MET A 1 -27.44 -24.45 -42.70
C MET A 1 -26.18 -23.62 -42.49
N SER A 2 -25.91 -22.74 -43.45
CA SER A 2 -24.65 -22.04 -43.71
C SER A 2 -24.41 -20.87 -42.78
N LEU A 3 -23.19 -20.79 -42.25
CA LEU A 3 -22.67 -19.67 -41.48
C LEU A 3 -22.03 -18.66 -42.45
N ASN A 4 -22.56 -17.45 -42.50
CA ASN A 4 -21.97 -16.35 -43.26
C ASN A 4 -20.96 -15.58 -42.42
N ILE A 5 -19.70 -15.57 -42.87
CA ILE A 5 -18.61 -14.76 -42.34
C ILE A 5 -18.48 -13.51 -43.21
N TYR A 6 -18.65 -12.34 -42.63
CA TYR A 6 -18.34 -11.06 -43.28
C TYR A 6 -16.89 -10.66 -43.03
N PHE A 7 -16.11 -10.64 -44.12
CA PHE A 7 -14.78 -9.99 -44.18
C PHE A 7 -14.96 -8.54 -44.63
N THR A 8 -14.48 -7.60 -43.85
CA THR A 8 -14.31 -6.21 -44.28
C THR A 8 -12.89 -5.98 -44.78
N LYS A 9 -12.80 -5.54 -46.04
CA LYS A 9 -11.55 -5.22 -46.76
C LYS A 9 -10.95 -3.91 -46.27
N SER A 10 -9.68 -3.94 -45.88
CA SER A 10 -8.86 -2.74 -45.72
C SER A 10 -8.26 -2.35 -47.08
N ILE A 11 -8.45 -1.10 -47.46
CA ILE A 11 -7.93 -0.51 -48.70
C ILE A 11 -6.52 0.00 -48.42
N LEU A 12 -5.50 -0.58 -49.08
CA LEU A 12 -4.16 -0.04 -49.19
C LEU A 12 -4.12 1.00 -50.32
N ILE A 13 -3.83 2.24 -50.02
CA ILE A 13 -3.48 3.25 -51.05
C ILE A 13 -1.95 3.32 -51.13
N ALA A 14 -1.42 2.81 -52.23
CA ALA A 14 -0.02 2.99 -52.62
C ALA A 14 0.08 4.25 -53.47
N LEU A 15 0.82 5.24 -53.01
CA LEU A 15 1.26 6.39 -53.83
C LEU A 15 2.61 6.09 -54.47
N SER A 16 2.62 5.90 -55.78
CA SER A 16 3.81 5.86 -56.61
C SER A 16 4.27 7.28 -56.96
N ILE A 17 5.47 7.66 -56.57
CA ILE A 17 6.12 8.88 -57.02
C ILE A 17 7.15 8.50 -58.06
N THR A 18 6.88 8.88 -59.31
CA THR A 18 7.79 8.78 -60.43
C THR A 18 8.91 9.84 -60.34
N SER A 19 10.14 9.39 -60.35
CA SER A 19 11.34 10.22 -60.43
C SER A 19 11.55 10.77 -61.83
N VAL A 20 11.68 12.09 -61.98
CA VAL A 20 12.27 12.76 -63.15
C VAL A 20 13.66 13.26 -62.75
N LEU A 21 14.66 12.68 -63.40
CA LEU A 21 16.04 13.13 -63.38
C LEU A 21 16.23 14.32 -64.31
N ILE A 22 16.61 15.48 -63.82
CA ILE A 22 17.33 16.50 -64.56
C ILE A 22 18.48 16.99 -63.68
N GLY A 23 19.69 16.78 -64.18
CA GLY A 23 20.92 17.14 -63.50
C GLY A 23 21.25 18.63 -63.57
N SER A 24 21.86 19.13 -62.54
CA SER A 24 22.94 20.13 -62.59
C SER A 24 23.57 20.28 -61.20
N ASN A 25 24.86 20.18 -61.15
CA ASN A 25 25.73 20.36 -59.99
C ASN A 25 25.56 21.74 -59.35
N ILE A 26 25.13 21.79 -58.09
CA ILE A 26 25.55 22.82 -57.15
C ILE A 26 25.71 22.12 -55.81
N ILE A 27 26.96 21.94 -55.39
CA ILE A 27 27.36 21.57 -54.06
C ILE A 27 27.09 22.77 -53.17
N GLY A 28 25.97 22.78 -52.49
CA GLY A 28 25.68 23.67 -51.38
C GLY A 28 25.47 22.80 -50.16
N GLU A 29 26.42 22.79 -49.25
CA GLU A 29 26.25 22.25 -47.91
C GLU A 29 25.06 22.97 -47.23
N MET A 30 23.89 22.40 -47.35
CA MET A 30 22.77 22.76 -46.46
C MET A 30 23.04 22.11 -45.12
N SER A 31 23.81 22.80 -44.29
CA SER A 31 23.79 22.58 -42.85
C SER A 31 22.34 22.80 -42.38
N ILE A 32 21.61 21.70 -42.20
CA ILE A 32 20.35 21.74 -41.48
C ILE A 32 20.70 22.08 -40.04
N LEU A 33 20.71 23.37 -39.76
CA LEU A 33 20.73 23.89 -38.40
C LEU A 33 19.39 23.47 -37.80
N PHE A 34 19.37 22.34 -37.09
CA PHE A 34 18.32 22.08 -36.14
C PHE A 34 18.41 23.24 -35.15
N ALA A 35 17.58 24.25 -35.34
CA ALA A 35 17.26 25.17 -34.27
C ALA A 35 16.69 24.30 -33.14
N GLN A 36 17.54 23.92 -32.19
CA GLN A 36 17.10 23.54 -30.87
C GLN A 36 16.33 24.76 -30.37
N THR A 37 15.01 24.68 -30.44
CA THR A 37 14.13 25.67 -29.85
C THR A 37 14.52 25.81 -28.39
N ASN A 38 14.82 27.04 -27.97
CA ASN A 38 15.14 27.42 -26.59
C ASN A 38 13.96 27.19 -25.61
N ASP A 39 13.00 26.35 -25.94
CA ASP A 39 11.84 26.04 -25.09
C ASP A 39 12.21 25.24 -23.83
N ALA A 40 13.39 24.60 -23.82
CA ALA A 40 13.86 23.84 -22.66
C ALA A 40 14.26 24.73 -21.46
N VAL A 41 14.49 26.01 -21.65
CA VAL A 41 15.00 26.91 -20.60
C VAL A 41 13.89 27.37 -19.65
N ASN A 42 12.65 27.40 -20.09
CA ASN A 42 11.53 27.92 -19.29
C ASN A 42 10.71 26.84 -18.57
N CYS A 43 10.89 25.56 -18.86
CA CYS A 43 10.07 24.48 -18.30
C CYS A 43 10.64 23.87 -16.99
N ILE A 44 11.83 24.32 -16.56
CA ILE A 44 12.42 24.02 -15.25
C ILE A 44 12.61 25.32 -14.49
N ARG A 45 11.98 25.48 -13.35
CA ARG A 45 12.16 26.64 -12.48
C ARG A 45 12.43 26.21 -11.05
N TYR A 46 13.20 26.98 -10.32
CA TYR A 46 13.49 26.76 -8.91
C TYR A 46 12.94 27.92 -8.06
N ASP A 47 12.14 27.58 -7.07
CA ASP A 47 11.69 28.50 -6.03
C ASP A 47 12.60 28.38 -4.79
N SER A 48 13.40 29.39 -4.55
CA SER A 48 14.37 29.39 -3.43
C SER A 48 13.69 29.56 -2.06
N VAL A 49 12.49 30.12 -2.01
CA VAL A 49 11.73 30.31 -0.75
C VAL A 49 11.11 28.99 -0.32
N GLN A 50 10.47 28.30 -1.26
CA GLN A 50 9.84 27.01 -1.01
C GLN A 50 10.82 25.83 -1.09
N LYS A 51 12.01 26.05 -1.63
CA LYS A 51 13.00 25.00 -1.98
C LYS A 51 12.39 23.93 -2.89
N LEU A 52 11.65 24.33 -3.90
CA LEU A 52 10.97 23.46 -4.85
C LEU A 52 11.48 23.69 -6.27
N ILE A 53 11.70 22.58 -6.97
CA ILE A 53 11.96 22.52 -8.40
C ILE A 53 10.65 22.19 -9.09
N TYR A 54 10.19 23.01 -10.01
CA TYR A 54 9.01 22.77 -10.83
C TYR A 54 9.44 22.28 -12.21
N VAL A 55 8.77 21.23 -12.68
CA VAL A 55 9.04 20.57 -13.95
C VAL A 55 7.77 20.55 -14.78
N SER A 56 7.76 21.27 -15.91
CA SER A 56 6.68 21.24 -16.90
C SER A 56 7.13 20.75 -18.29
N CYS A 57 8.37 20.32 -18.42
CA CYS A 57 8.91 19.74 -19.65
C CYS A 57 8.26 18.38 -19.95
N LYS A 58 8.13 18.04 -21.23
CA LYS A 58 7.49 16.79 -21.66
C LYS A 58 8.28 15.52 -21.31
N SER A 59 9.57 15.58 -21.20
CA SER A 59 10.40 14.45 -20.76
C SER A 59 11.80 14.98 -20.44
N ILE A 60 12.20 14.89 -19.17
CA ILE A 60 13.53 15.29 -18.72
C ILE A 60 14.08 14.30 -17.70
N HIS A 61 15.41 14.34 -17.56
CA HIS A 61 16.16 13.57 -16.58
C HIS A 61 16.77 14.48 -15.50
N LEU A 62 17.32 13.90 -14.45
CA LEU A 62 18.02 14.66 -13.39
C LEU A 62 19.19 15.46 -13.93
N ASN A 63 19.88 14.96 -14.94
CA ASN A 63 20.96 15.67 -15.61
C ASN A 63 20.50 16.99 -16.29
N ASP A 64 19.26 17.03 -16.82
CA ASP A 64 18.70 18.24 -17.41
C ASP A 64 18.38 19.28 -16.34
N ILE A 65 17.84 18.83 -15.22
CA ILE A 65 17.62 19.68 -14.04
C ILE A 65 18.95 20.26 -13.55
N TYR A 66 19.99 19.43 -13.41
CA TYR A 66 21.32 19.85 -12.99
C TYR A 66 21.93 20.90 -13.93
N ARG A 67 21.85 20.68 -15.23
CA ARG A 67 22.36 21.63 -16.25
C ARG A 67 21.60 22.94 -16.29
N ASN A 68 20.29 22.92 -15.98
CA ASN A 68 19.45 24.10 -15.97
C ASN A 68 19.66 24.96 -14.70
N ILE A 69 19.57 24.35 -13.53
CA ILE A 69 19.66 25.06 -12.24
C ILE A 69 21.09 25.56 -11.98
N LYS A 70 22.12 24.82 -12.36
CA LYS A 70 23.54 25.12 -12.19
C LYS A 70 23.92 25.51 -10.74
N ASN A 71 23.24 24.93 -9.76
CA ASN A 71 23.46 25.16 -8.35
C ASN A 71 23.66 23.84 -7.60
N THR A 72 24.89 23.55 -7.26
CA THR A 72 25.27 22.31 -6.58
C THR A 72 24.78 22.21 -5.14
N SER A 73 24.35 23.30 -4.52
CA SER A 73 23.70 23.26 -3.21
C SER A 73 22.27 22.71 -3.28
N ILE A 74 21.65 22.69 -4.47
CA ILE A 74 20.29 22.21 -4.70
C ILE A 74 20.32 20.78 -5.24
N LEU A 75 21.07 20.55 -6.32
CA LEU A 75 21.27 19.24 -6.93
C LEU A 75 22.75 19.08 -7.22
N SER A 76 23.37 18.08 -6.61
CA SER A 76 24.80 17.79 -6.79
C SER A 76 25.02 16.32 -7.19
N MET A 77 26.12 16.07 -7.87
CA MET A 77 26.64 14.73 -8.08
C MET A 77 27.66 14.40 -6.99
N GLU A 78 27.53 13.21 -6.40
CA GLU A 78 28.56 12.68 -5.53
C GLU A 78 29.72 12.17 -6.40
N ASN A 79 30.92 12.70 -6.20
CA ASN A 79 32.12 12.23 -6.90
C ASN A 79 32.49 10.84 -6.41
N GLY A 80 31.99 9.81 -7.09
CA GLY A 80 32.36 8.43 -6.85
C GLY A 80 33.76 8.18 -7.40
N THR A 81 34.65 7.63 -6.59
CA THR A 81 35.93 7.06 -7.04
C THR A 81 35.62 5.91 -8.00
N GLY A 82 35.77 6.14 -9.30
CA GLY A 82 35.63 5.10 -10.31
C GLY A 82 34.56 5.30 -11.39
N VAL A 83 33.77 6.38 -11.35
CA VAL A 83 32.82 6.71 -12.42
C VAL A 83 33.48 7.69 -13.39
N ASP A 84 33.61 7.29 -14.65
CA ASP A 84 34.04 8.19 -15.72
C ASP A 84 33.03 9.35 -15.84
N PRO A 85 33.46 10.62 -15.62
CA PRO A 85 32.56 11.77 -15.74
C PRO A 85 31.97 11.94 -17.15
N SER A 86 32.54 11.30 -18.15
CA SER A 86 32.08 11.34 -19.55
C SER A 86 30.91 10.36 -19.82
N THR A 87 30.75 9.32 -19.00
CA THR A 87 29.64 8.39 -19.13
C THR A 87 28.50 8.82 -18.22
N SER A 88 27.30 9.00 -18.76
CA SER A 88 26.10 9.36 -17.99
C SER A 88 25.59 8.21 -17.11
N LYS A 89 26.10 7.01 -17.26
CA LYS A 89 25.67 5.82 -16.51
C LYS A 89 26.18 5.85 -15.07
N GLY A 90 25.27 5.66 -14.14
CA GLY A 90 25.60 5.35 -12.75
C GLY A 90 25.85 6.54 -11.84
N LYS A 91 25.37 7.74 -12.16
CA LYS A 91 25.54 8.91 -11.26
C LYS A 91 24.78 8.75 -9.96
N VAL A 92 25.40 9.19 -8.88
CA VAL A 92 24.78 9.33 -7.56
C VAL A 92 24.40 10.80 -7.37
N TRP A 93 23.12 11.07 -7.23
CA TRP A 93 22.61 12.41 -7.06
C TRP A 93 22.23 12.69 -5.59
N ILE A 94 22.53 13.89 -5.12
CA ILE A 94 22.07 14.43 -3.85
C ILE A 94 21.17 15.61 -4.15
N LEU A 95 19.87 15.46 -3.83
CA LEU A 95 18.85 16.49 -4.05
C LEU A 95 18.46 17.12 -2.71
N ASN A 96 18.74 18.40 -2.56
CA ASN A 96 18.41 19.22 -1.40
C ASN A 96 17.25 20.19 -1.70
N ALA A 97 16.23 19.69 -2.36
CA ALA A 97 14.99 20.39 -2.69
C ALA A 97 13.87 19.37 -2.92
N GLY A 98 12.61 19.81 -2.88
CA GLY A 98 11.53 19.02 -3.42
C GLY A 98 11.43 19.17 -4.94
N ILE A 99 10.74 18.24 -5.60
CA ILE A 99 10.38 18.32 -7.02
C ILE A 99 8.86 18.29 -7.13
N THR A 100 8.30 19.24 -7.89
CA THR A 100 6.91 19.23 -8.32
C THR A 100 6.86 19.03 -9.83
N ILE A 101 6.29 17.92 -10.28
CA ILE A 101 6.05 17.63 -11.69
C ILE A 101 4.68 18.19 -12.03
N GLU A 102 4.61 19.26 -12.81
CA GLU A 102 3.36 19.93 -13.19
C GLU A 102 2.57 19.08 -14.20
N LYS A 103 1.26 19.36 -14.38
CA LYS A 103 0.32 18.51 -15.16
C LYS A 103 0.79 18.13 -16.57
N ALA A 104 1.55 18.99 -17.25
CA ALA A 104 2.11 18.70 -18.58
C ALA A 104 3.53 18.11 -18.54
N GLY A 105 4.13 18.02 -17.35
CA GLY A 105 5.52 17.61 -17.16
C GLY A 105 5.68 16.10 -17.06
N GLU A 106 6.86 15.63 -17.45
CA GLU A 106 7.31 14.27 -17.24
C GLU A 106 8.77 14.26 -16.75
N LEU A 107 9.00 13.62 -15.63
CA LEU A 107 10.34 13.35 -15.11
C LEU A 107 10.67 11.86 -15.26
N VAL A 108 11.83 11.59 -15.81
CA VAL A 108 12.39 10.25 -15.96
C VAL A 108 13.61 10.13 -15.05
N ILE A 109 13.57 9.18 -14.12
CA ILE A 109 14.68 8.84 -13.22
C ILE A 109 15.03 7.38 -13.51
N ASP A 110 16.00 7.17 -14.35
CA ASP A 110 16.38 5.83 -14.78
C ASP A 110 17.89 5.63 -14.85
N SER A 111 18.31 4.40 -15.16
CA SER A 111 19.71 4.02 -15.21
C SER A 111 20.51 4.69 -16.33
N THR A 112 19.92 5.51 -17.18
CA THR A 112 20.64 6.25 -18.22
C THR A 112 21.52 7.34 -17.62
N ASP A 113 21.05 8.00 -16.55
CA ASP A 113 21.80 9.04 -15.87
C ASP A 113 21.85 8.90 -14.34
N THR A 114 21.16 7.94 -13.76
CA THR A 114 21.00 7.80 -12.31
C THR A 114 21.24 6.36 -11.87
N SER A 115 22.10 6.15 -10.89
CA SER A 115 22.17 4.88 -10.16
C SER A 115 21.53 5.01 -8.77
N TRP A 116 21.70 6.16 -8.12
CA TRP A 116 21.14 6.42 -6.80
C TRP A 116 20.73 7.89 -6.67
N LEU A 117 19.46 8.13 -6.30
CA LEU A 117 18.97 9.45 -5.92
C LEU A 117 18.82 9.51 -4.40
N LYS A 118 19.60 10.37 -3.77
CA LYS A 118 19.62 10.67 -2.35
C LYS A 118 18.76 11.91 -2.09
N LEU A 119 17.63 11.76 -1.44
CA LEU A 119 16.70 12.86 -1.11
C LEU A 119 17.01 13.41 0.28
N VAL A 120 17.40 14.66 0.35
CA VAL A 120 17.66 15.35 1.61
C VAL A 120 16.37 16.02 2.10
N PRO A 121 15.96 15.83 3.38
CA PRO A 121 14.80 16.51 3.93
C PRO A 121 14.99 18.03 3.88
N THR A 122 14.01 18.73 3.34
CA THR A 122 13.98 20.20 3.37
C THR A 122 13.28 20.67 4.65
N THR A 123 14.02 21.17 5.62
CA THR A 123 13.45 21.80 6.80
C THR A 123 12.99 23.21 6.44
N THR A 124 11.68 23.42 6.28
CA THR A 124 11.12 24.77 6.26
C THR A 124 10.97 25.24 7.69
N ILE A 125 11.81 26.19 8.11
CA ILE A 125 11.56 26.95 9.33
C ILE A 125 10.40 27.90 9.00
N GLN A 126 9.18 27.56 9.39
CA GLN A 126 8.09 28.53 9.37
C GLN A 126 8.42 29.61 10.41
N LYS A 127 8.76 30.80 9.93
CA LYS A 127 8.73 32.00 10.76
C LYS A 127 7.28 32.23 11.17
N ASN A 128 7.02 32.17 12.47
CA ASN A 128 5.72 32.52 13.07
C ASN A 128 5.22 33.82 12.53
N GLY A 129 4.07 33.82 11.86
CA GLY A 129 3.27 34.98 11.55
C GLY A 129 3.00 35.20 10.08
N GLN A 130 2.00 34.51 9.55
CA GLN A 130 0.91 35.17 8.79
C GLN A 130 -0.02 34.07 8.24
N THR A 131 -1.29 34.19 8.58
CA THR A 131 -2.44 33.60 7.95
C THR A 131 -2.46 33.97 6.47
N GLY A 132 -2.38 33.00 5.58
CA GLY A 132 -2.43 33.28 4.16
C GLY A 132 -2.89 32.08 3.34
N LEU A 133 -4.13 32.18 2.88
CA LEU A 133 -4.75 31.47 1.76
C LEU A 133 -5.07 29.97 1.99
N SER A 134 -6.24 29.78 2.54
CA SER A 134 -7.10 28.62 2.41
C SER A 134 -7.33 28.31 0.91
N ALA A 135 -6.70 27.29 0.39
CA ALA A 135 -7.28 26.55 -0.69
C ALA A 135 -8.35 25.66 -0.05
N ASN A 136 -9.62 25.95 -0.33
CA ASN A 136 -10.74 25.09 0.02
C ASN A 136 -10.65 23.79 -0.79
N GLU A 137 -9.79 22.88 -0.39
CA GLU A 137 -10.01 21.47 -0.63
C GLU A 137 -10.70 20.96 0.63
N ASN A 138 -12.00 20.70 0.51
CA ASN A 138 -12.77 19.92 1.48
C ASN A 138 -12.22 18.48 1.45
N ASP A 139 -11.03 18.30 1.97
CA ASP A 139 -10.50 16.98 2.30
C ASP A 139 -11.09 16.59 3.65
N ASP A 140 -12.06 15.72 3.60
CA ASP A 140 -12.70 15.02 4.72
C ASP A 140 -11.72 14.07 5.46
N ASP A 141 -10.41 14.35 5.36
CA ASP A 141 -9.34 13.57 6.00
C ASP A 141 -9.21 13.86 7.51
N THR A 142 -9.93 14.87 8.04
CA THR A 142 -9.87 15.19 9.47
C THR A 142 -10.68 14.24 10.35
N ASN A 143 -11.54 13.39 9.75
CA ASN A 143 -12.31 12.33 10.42
C ASN A 143 -11.87 10.92 10.01
N ASP A 144 -10.79 10.74 9.27
CA ASP A 144 -10.12 9.45 9.22
C ASP A 144 -9.49 9.24 10.61
N ASP A 145 -10.32 8.79 11.55
CA ASP A 145 -9.85 8.01 12.67
C ASP A 145 -9.08 6.83 12.08
N ASP A 146 -7.77 7.01 11.88
CA ASP A 146 -6.79 5.93 11.70
C ASP A 146 -6.74 5.05 12.97
N GLN A 147 -7.86 4.96 13.67
CA GLN A 147 -8.17 3.89 14.59
C GLN A 147 -8.52 2.65 13.78
N ASP A 148 -7.64 2.27 12.84
CA ASP A 148 -7.52 0.89 12.44
C ASP A 148 -6.96 0.10 13.62
N VAL A 149 -7.73 0.14 14.72
CA VAL A 149 -7.60 -0.88 15.74
C VAL A 149 -8.18 -2.13 15.12
N ASP A 150 -7.37 -2.87 14.40
CA ASP A 150 -7.59 -4.28 14.06
C ASP A 150 -7.61 -5.13 15.34
N ALA A 151 -8.16 -4.56 16.40
CA ALA A 151 -8.42 -5.25 17.64
C ALA A 151 -9.77 -5.96 17.51
N ILE A 152 -9.76 -7.15 16.92
CA ILE A 152 -10.57 -8.19 17.52
C ILE A 152 -9.88 -8.46 18.86
N SER A 153 -10.27 -7.70 19.87
CA SER A 153 -9.80 -7.89 21.23
C SER A 153 -10.27 -9.25 21.75
N TYR A 154 -9.38 -10.23 21.67
CA TYR A 154 -9.36 -11.21 22.75
C TYR A 154 -8.85 -10.43 23.97
N PRO A 155 -9.51 -10.49 25.13
CA PRO A 155 -9.06 -9.76 26.30
C PRO A 155 -7.71 -10.31 26.77
N ILE A 156 -6.64 -9.60 26.43
CA ILE A 156 -5.34 -9.77 27.08
C ILE A 156 -5.33 -8.75 28.21
N GLN A 157 -5.38 -9.23 29.45
CA GLN A 157 -5.25 -8.41 30.64
C GLN A 157 -3.86 -7.77 30.68
N TYR A 158 -3.80 -6.46 30.61
CA TYR A 158 -2.60 -5.69 30.95
C TYR A 158 -2.67 -5.26 32.42
N THR A 159 -1.74 -5.76 33.24
CA THR A 159 -1.48 -5.23 34.57
C THR A 159 -0.74 -3.90 34.44
N LYS A 160 -1.36 -2.81 34.90
CA LYS A 160 -0.72 -1.49 35.05
C LYS A 160 0.37 -1.57 36.12
N GLY A 161 1.63 -1.49 35.70
CA GLY A 161 2.76 -1.21 36.60
C GLY A 161 2.87 0.30 36.83
N ASN A 162 2.79 0.72 38.09
CA ASN A 162 3.10 2.08 38.54
C ASN A 162 4.56 2.40 38.26
N VAL A 163 4.85 3.45 37.50
CA VAL A 163 6.19 4.03 37.38
C VAL A 163 6.20 5.37 38.09
N GLY A 164 6.97 5.43 39.16
CA GLY A 164 7.20 6.63 39.97
C GLY A 164 8.05 7.68 39.24
N ASN A 165 7.73 8.94 39.53
CA ASN A 165 8.49 10.13 39.14
C ASN A 165 9.87 10.13 39.80
N ASN A 166 10.94 10.32 39.00
CA ASN A 166 12.08 11.19 39.33
C ASN A 166 13.12 11.18 38.21
N SER A 167 13.39 12.33 37.59
CA SER A 167 14.73 12.90 37.47
C SER A 167 14.80 14.03 36.44
N ASN A 168 15.39 15.13 36.90
CA ASN A 168 15.74 16.31 36.12
C ASN A 168 16.83 15.99 35.09
N THR A 169 16.48 15.88 33.81
CA THR A 169 17.39 16.10 32.70
C THR A 169 16.71 17.04 31.73
N LYS A 170 17.38 18.15 31.39
CA LYS A 170 16.90 19.10 30.37
C LYS A 170 16.88 18.39 29.01
N GLU A 171 15.79 17.70 28.72
CA GLU A 171 15.51 17.20 27.40
C GLU A 171 15.20 18.38 26.49
N GLN A 172 15.96 18.51 25.40
CA GLN A 172 15.55 19.35 24.29
C GLN A 172 14.20 18.83 23.79
N LYS A 173 13.14 19.63 23.99
CA LYS A 173 11.81 19.33 23.49
C LYS A 173 11.89 19.09 21.98
N PRO A 174 11.39 17.97 21.48
CA PRO A 174 11.31 17.73 20.04
C PRO A 174 10.47 18.85 19.40
N VAL A 175 10.95 19.37 18.28
CA VAL A 175 10.23 20.37 17.50
C VAL A 175 8.95 19.70 16.98
N ILE A 176 7.80 20.14 17.48
CA ILE A 176 6.50 19.68 17.00
C ILE A 176 6.34 20.26 15.59
N VAL A 177 6.50 19.41 14.58
CA VAL A 177 6.14 19.76 13.20
C VAL A 177 4.63 19.84 13.14
N ASN A 178 4.11 21.01 12.80
CA ASN A 178 2.67 21.28 12.74
C ASN A 178 2.02 20.37 11.69
N ARG A 179 1.07 19.50 12.09
CA ARG A 179 0.49 18.41 11.28
C ARG A 179 -0.46 18.86 10.17
N ASN A 180 -0.80 20.14 10.11
CA ASN A 180 -1.97 20.59 9.37
C ASN A 180 -1.74 20.99 7.91
N ASN A 181 -0.52 20.90 7.36
CA ASN A 181 -0.28 21.28 5.98
C ASN A 181 0.42 20.15 5.22
N GLY A 182 -0.34 19.43 4.40
CA GLY A 182 0.15 18.44 3.44
C GLY A 182 1.11 18.99 2.36
N ASP A 183 1.54 20.24 2.50
CA ASP A 183 2.41 20.99 1.59
C ASP A 183 3.88 20.98 2.04
N SER A 184 4.32 19.88 2.68
CA SER A 184 5.75 19.72 2.93
C SER A 184 6.50 19.68 1.59
N PRO A 185 7.51 20.55 1.36
CA PRO A 185 8.31 20.53 0.13
C PRO A 185 9.20 19.28 0.02
N ASN A 186 9.09 18.35 0.95
CA ASN A 186 9.93 17.15 1.01
C ASN A 186 9.49 16.10 -0.02
N GLY A 187 10.33 15.81 -0.99
CA GLY A 187 10.16 14.68 -1.88
C GLY A 187 9.71 15.03 -3.30
N ILE A 188 9.00 14.11 -3.93
CA ILE A 188 8.56 14.23 -5.32
C ILE A 188 7.03 14.28 -5.36
N HIS A 189 6.48 15.39 -5.81
CA HIS A 189 5.05 15.62 -5.99
C HIS A 189 4.69 15.55 -7.46
N VAL A 190 3.75 14.67 -7.83
CA VAL A 190 3.44 14.37 -9.22
C VAL A 190 2.02 14.83 -9.57
N PHE A 191 1.91 15.81 -10.44
CA PHE A 191 0.69 16.23 -11.12
C PHE A 191 0.71 15.87 -12.62
N GLY A 192 1.89 15.57 -13.18
CA GLY A 192 2.11 15.08 -14.54
C GLY A 192 2.42 13.58 -14.55
N SER A 193 3.54 13.23 -15.17
CA SER A 193 4.03 11.84 -15.28
C SER A 193 5.38 11.67 -14.60
N LEU A 194 5.59 10.50 -13.97
CA LEU A 194 6.88 10.12 -13.40
C LEU A 194 7.23 8.70 -13.84
N LYS A 195 8.43 8.52 -14.34
CA LYS A 195 9.00 7.19 -14.60
C LYS A 195 10.22 6.99 -13.73
N ILE A 196 10.22 5.92 -12.95
CA ILE A 196 11.36 5.45 -12.16
C ILE A 196 11.69 4.04 -12.62
N ASP A 197 12.92 3.81 -13.09
CA ASP A 197 13.33 2.49 -13.57
C ASP A 197 14.79 2.19 -13.29
N SER A 198 15.03 1.03 -12.68
CA SER A 198 16.38 0.48 -12.47
C SER A 198 17.32 1.38 -11.67
N VAL A 199 16.80 2.04 -10.64
CA VAL A 199 17.55 2.98 -9.77
C VAL A 199 17.31 2.69 -8.29
N LYS A 200 18.16 3.29 -7.45
CA LYS A 200 17.96 3.37 -6.01
C LYS A 200 17.49 4.77 -5.60
N ILE A 201 16.46 4.86 -4.75
CA ILE A 201 15.99 6.13 -4.16
C ILE A 201 15.88 5.98 -2.64
N THR A 202 16.51 6.89 -1.89
CA THR A 202 16.48 6.87 -0.42
C THR A 202 16.42 8.28 0.15
N SER A 203 16.00 8.42 1.41
CA SER A 203 16.34 9.60 2.20
C SER A 203 17.84 9.66 2.46
N TRP A 204 18.36 10.85 2.75
CA TRP A 204 19.78 11.05 3.01
C TRP A 204 20.05 12.14 4.05
N ASN A 205 20.94 11.85 4.99
CA ASN A 205 21.51 12.85 5.88
C ASN A 205 22.93 13.21 5.39
N PRO A 206 23.14 14.39 4.80
CA PRO A 206 24.44 14.76 4.24
C PRO A 206 25.54 14.96 5.30
N GLU A 207 25.18 15.34 6.52
CA GLU A 207 26.14 15.54 7.61
C GLU A 207 26.71 14.22 8.12
N LYS A 208 25.81 13.23 8.34
CA LYS A 208 26.18 11.90 8.80
C LYS A 208 26.61 10.96 7.67
N LYS A 209 26.33 11.33 6.43
CA LYS A 209 26.55 10.50 5.21
C LYS A 209 25.88 9.13 5.28
N GLU A 210 24.63 9.10 5.76
CA GLU A 210 23.84 7.89 5.92
C GLU A 210 22.38 8.12 5.52
N VAL A 211 21.63 7.05 5.29
CA VAL A 211 20.17 7.08 5.14
C VAL A 211 19.51 7.48 6.45
N ILE A 212 18.34 8.12 6.39
CA ILE A 212 17.60 8.52 7.58
C ILE A 212 16.72 7.37 8.04
N THR A 213 17.10 6.75 9.15
CA THR A 213 16.30 5.71 9.80
C THR A 213 15.35 6.32 10.83
N PHE A 214 14.28 5.61 11.15
CA PHE A 214 13.50 5.92 12.35
C PHE A 214 14.23 5.39 13.58
N ASP A 215 14.54 6.26 14.50
CA ASP A 215 14.89 5.83 15.86
C ASP A 215 13.58 5.68 16.65
N LEU A 216 13.03 4.50 16.61
CA LEU A 216 11.78 4.20 17.31
C LEU A 216 11.99 3.94 18.80
N GLY A 217 13.25 3.97 19.28
CA GLY A 217 13.58 3.61 20.64
C GLY A 217 13.03 2.25 21.06
N LYS A 218 12.75 1.39 20.08
CA LYS A 218 12.04 0.13 20.26
C LYS A 218 12.95 -0.92 20.87
N LYS A 219 12.53 -1.48 22.01
CA LYS A 219 13.10 -2.75 22.48
C LYS A 219 12.52 -3.90 21.66
N PRO A 220 13.28 -4.98 21.41
CA PRO A 220 12.75 -6.16 20.74
C PRO A 220 11.46 -6.65 21.43
N GLY A 221 10.37 -6.80 20.68
CA GLY A 221 9.07 -7.26 21.19
C GLY A 221 8.11 -6.17 21.69
N GLU A 222 8.48 -4.89 21.61
CA GLU A 222 7.61 -3.78 22.00
C GLU A 222 6.76 -3.32 20.80
N GLU A 223 5.44 -3.23 20.95
CA GLU A 223 4.55 -2.68 19.91
C GLU A 223 4.74 -1.16 19.79
N LEU A 224 4.68 -0.68 18.54
CA LEU A 224 4.74 0.74 18.25
C LEU A 224 3.39 1.37 18.59
N THR A 225 3.36 2.28 19.53
CA THR A 225 2.17 3.08 19.81
C THR A 225 2.04 4.23 18.82
N LYS A 226 0.80 4.66 18.50
CA LYS A 226 0.52 5.79 17.58
C LYS A 226 1.35 7.04 17.94
N SER A 227 1.55 7.32 19.21
CA SER A 227 2.34 8.47 19.69
C SER A 227 3.82 8.44 19.30
N ARG A 228 4.39 7.29 18.99
CA ARG A 228 5.80 7.16 18.57
C ARG A 228 6.01 7.52 17.10
N TYR A 229 5.01 7.35 16.25
CA TYR A 229 5.10 7.80 14.85
C TYR A 229 5.06 9.33 14.74
N ASP A 230 4.59 10.02 15.77
CA ASP A 230 4.44 11.47 15.80
C ASP A 230 5.77 12.20 16.08
N THR A 231 6.78 11.51 16.59
CA THR A 231 8.09 12.08 16.95
C THR A 231 9.16 11.90 15.88
N VAL A 232 8.77 11.40 14.72
CA VAL A 232 9.71 10.98 13.68
C VAL A 232 10.17 12.17 12.84
N VAL A 233 11.47 12.20 12.54
CA VAL A 233 12.09 13.17 11.62
C VAL A 233 11.39 13.10 10.26
N PRO A 234 10.91 14.23 9.69
CA PRO A 234 10.32 14.24 8.36
C PRO A 234 11.28 13.64 7.33
N ARG A 235 10.85 12.58 6.65
CA ARG A 235 11.62 11.98 5.55
C ARG A 235 10.94 12.33 4.21
N PRO A 236 11.70 12.45 3.12
CA PRO A 236 11.11 12.63 1.80
C PRO A 236 10.15 11.52 1.43
N PHE A 237 9.26 11.79 0.48
CA PHE A 237 8.26 10.83 -0.02
C PHE A 237 7.98 11.06 -1.51
N ILE A 238 7.30 10.11 -2.16
CA ILE A 238 6.80 10.21 -3.52
C ILE A 238 5.28 10.21 -3.45
N ARG A 239 4.64 11.32 -3.87
CA ARG A 239 3.19 11.50 -3.83
C ARG A 239 2.64 11.80 -5.22
N ILE A 240 1.73 10.99 -5.67
CA ILE A 240 0.98 11.17 -6.91
C ILE A 240 -0.36 11.80 -6.54
N SER A 241 -0.59 13.03 -7.02
CA SER A 241 -1.80 13.81 -6.73
C SER A 241 -3.05 13.17 -7.33
N ASN A 242 -4.21 13.38 -6.71
CA ASN A 242 -5.51 13.06 -7.30
C ASN A 242 -5.76 13.82 -8.62
N GLU A 243 -5.07 14.95 -8.82
CA GLU A 243 -5.11 15.73 -10.05
C GLU A 243 -4.08 15.29 -11.10
N ALA A 244 -3.32 14.20 -10.85
CA ALA A 244 -2.31 13.74 -11.80
C ALA A 244 -2.93 13.38 -13.15
N THR A 245 -2.40 13.97 -14.21
CA THR A 245 -2.89 13.79 -15.59
C THR A 245 -2.18 12.67 -16.33
N GLY A 246 -1.08 12.14 -15.78
CA GLY A 246 -0.28 11.07 -16.37
C GLY A 246 -0.02 9.93 -15.40
N MET A 247 0.60 8.88 -15.91
CA MET A 247 0.97 7.70 -15.13
C MET A 247 2.26 7.93 -14.33
N THR A 248 2.34 7.28 -13.18
CA THR A 248 3.60 7.11 -12.45
C THR A 248 3.97 5.63 -12.41
N ASN A 249 5.03 5.28 -13.15
CA ASN A 249 5.53 3.92 -13.20
C ASN A 249 6.83 3.80 -12.41
N ILE A 250 6.86 2.85 -11.46
CA ILE A 250 8.04 2.55 -10.65
C ILE A 250 8.42 1.09 -10.92
N THR A 251 9.56 0.89 -11.58
CA THR A 251 9.96 -0.44 -12.03
C THR A 251 11.40 -0.76 -11.66
N ASN A 252 11.69 -2.04 -11.36
CA ASN A 252 13.01 -2.62 -11.18
C ASN A 252 13.96 -1.84 -10.24
N SER A 253 13.40 -1.14 -9.28
CA SER A 253 14.12 -0.16 -8.45
C SER A 253 14.15 -0.54 -6.97
N GLU A 254 15.13 -0.03 -6.24
CA GLU A 254 15.16 -0.05 -4.78
C GLU A 254 14.63 1.28 -4.24
N ILE A 255 13.50 1.25 -3.53
CA ILE A 255 12.91 2.43 -2.89
C ILE A 255 12.91 2.19 -1.39
N ALA A 256 13.66 3.00 -0.63
CA ALA A 256 13.85 2.73 0.78
C ALA A 256 13.99 3.99 1.65
N TYR A 257 13.68 3.86 2.93
CA TYR A 257 13.84 4.90 3.95
C TYR A 257 13.06 6.19 3.64
N LEU A 258 11.90 6.08 3.03
CA LEU A 258 11.01 7.20 2.70
C LEU A 258 9.76 7.22 3.59
N GLY A 259 9.14 8.42 3.66
CA GLY A 259 7.87 8.63 4.34
C GLY A 259 7.98 8.78 5.85
N TYR A 260 6.99 9.45 6.44
CA TYR A 260 6.86 9.66 7.88
C TYR A 260 5.38 9.86 8.24
N SER A 261 5.06 9.91 9.54
CA SER A 261 3.68 10.08 9.99
C SER A 261 3.19 11.50 9.75
N CYS A 262 2.59 11.73 8.61
CA CYS A 262 1.81 12.92 8.30
C CYS A 262 0.73 12.52 7.29
N SER A 263 -0.27 13.39 7.08
CA SER A 263 -1.23 13.23 5.99
C SER A 263 -0.48 13.14 4.65
N ARG A 264 -0.75 12.10 3.86
CA ARG A 264 -0.21 11.90 2.50
C ARG A 264 1.32 11.72 2.36
N CYS A 265 2.05 11.35 3.43
CA CYS A 265 3.51 11.20 3.45
C CYS A 265 3.98 9.74 3.64
N SER A 266 3.23 8.75 3.24
CA SER A 266 3.44 7.35 3.59
C SER A 266 4.72 6.70 3.03
N GLY A 267 5.39 7.32 2.08
CA GLY A 267 6.57 6.81 1.37
C GLY A 267 6.32 6.82 -0.14
N ILE A 268 5.51 5.92 -0.65
CA ILE A 268 4.96 5.92 -2.01
C ILE A 268 3.44 5.99 -1.87
N SER A 269 2.81 7.06 -2.37
CA SER A 269 1.38 7.30 -2.20
C SER A 269 0.69 7.70 -3.50
N TYR A 270 -0.33 6.94 -3.89
CA TYR A 270 -1.11 7.16 -5.10
C TYR A 270 -2.52 7.65 -4.75
N TYR A 271 -2.84 8.86 -5.18
CA TYR A 271 -4.19 9.45 -5.14
C TYR A 271 -4.76 9.63 -6.56
N GLY A 272 -3.94 9.45 -7.59
CA GLY A 272 -4.25 9.57 -9.01
C GLY A 272 -3.24 8.80 -9.86
N GLY A 273 -3.17 9.10 -11.16
CA GLY A 273 -2.28 8.40 -12.08
C GLY A 273 -2.83 7.04 -12.51
N VAL A 274 -4.10 7.00 -12.91
CA VAL A 274 -4.79 5.78 -13.39
C VAL A 274 -3.98 5.08 -14.49
N GLY A 275 -3.89 3.76 -14.42
CA GLY A 275 -3.08 2.94 -15.32
C GLY A 275 -1.62 2.77 -14.91
N SER A 276 -1.20 3.35 -13.77
CA SER A 276 0.18 3.23 -13.26
C SER A 276 0.57 1.80 -12.91
N VAL A 277 1.87 1.53 -12.95
CA VAL A 277 2.46 0.21 -12.65
C VAL A 277 3.58 0.34 -11.62
N VAL A 278 3.52 -0.48 -10.57
CA VAL A 278 4.60 -0.67 -9.58
C VAL A 278 5.07 -2.12 -9.70
N LYS A 279 6.27 -2.34 -10.29
CA LYS A 279 6.67 -3.68 -10.71
C LYS A 279 8.16 -3.97 -10.49
N GLY A 280 8.45 -5.16 -9.96
CA GLY A 280 9.82 -5.67 -9.87
C GLY A 280 10.73 -4.91 -8.91
N ASN A 281 10.15 -4.18 -7.95
CA ASN A 281 10.90 -3.33 -7.04
C ASN A 281 11.27 -4.04 -5.74
N ASN A 282 12.31 -3.55 -5.09
CA ASN A 282 12.62 -3.81 -3.69
C ASN A 282 12.21 -2.58 -2.85
N ILE A 283 11.13 -2.69 -2.07
CA ILE A 283 10.54 -1.59 -1.31
C ILE A 283 10.62 -1.90 0.18
N HIS A 284 11.39 -1.10 0.93
CA HIS A 284 11.62 -1.41 2.34
C HIS A 284 11.92 -0.19 3.22
N HIS A 285 11.69 -0.31 4.51
CA HIS A 285 11.93 0.73 5.52
C HIS A 285 11.19 2.05 5.22
N LEU A 286 10.06 1.99 4.49
CA LEU A 286 9.13 3.10 4.34
C LEU A 286 8.19 3.16 5.56
N LEU A 287 7.43 4.24 5.70
CA LEU A 287 6.33 4.24 6.68
C LEU A 287 5.29 3.19 6.29
N LYS A 288 4.75 3.24 5.08
CA LYS A 288 3.98 2.19 4.41
C LYS A 288 4.69 1.84 3.10
N GLY A 289 4.81 0.58 2.75
CA GLY A 289 5.54 0.17 1.55
C GLY A 289 4.89 0.71 0.26
N PHE A 290 3.58 0.56 0.17
CA PHE A 290 2.75 1.12 -0.89
C PHE A 290 1.42 1.60 -0.28
N TYR A 291 0.95 2.75 -0.70
CA TYR A 291 -0.33 3.31 -0.27
C TYR A 291 -1.11 3.85 -1.47
N SER A 292 -2.42 3.65 -1.49
CA SER A 292 -3.32 4.31 -2.44
C SER A 292 -4.64 4.71 -1.76
N LYS A 293 -5.27 5.80 -2.23
CA LYS A 293 -6.60 6.23 -1.77
C LYS A 293 -7.42 6.70 -2.97
N GLY A 294 -8.62 6.16 -3.12
CA GLY A 294 -9.51 6.51 -4.24
C GLY A 294 -8.93 6.17 -5.62
N MET A 295 -7.94 5.29 -5.65
CA MET A 295 -7.21 4.95 -6.87
C MET A 295 -7.93 3.85 -7.64
N GLY A 296 -8.14 4.05 -8.95
CA GLY A 296 -8.65 3.03 -9.87
C GLY A 296 -7.58 2.48 -10.80
N THR A 297 -7.80 1.28 -11.27
CA THR A 297 -7.10 0.63 -12.39
C THR A 297 -5.57 0.79 -12.33
N MET A 298 -4.90 0.04 -11.48
CA MET A 298 -3.43 -0.04 -11.48
C MET A 298 -2.93 -1.44 -11.15
N VAL A 299 -1.64 -1.67 -11.38
CA VAL A 299 -0.99 -2.97 -11.14
C VAL A 299 0.19 -2.81 -10.19
N VAL A 300 0.18 -3.62 -9.12
CA VAL A 300 1.30 -3.78 -8.18
C VAL A 300 1.77 -5.23 -8.27
N GLU A 301 2.88 -5.49 -8.96
CA GLU A 301 3.27 -6.86 -9.25
C GLU A 301 4.76 -7.15 -9.14
N ASN A 302 5.10 -8.39 -8.78
CA ASN A 302 6.47 -8.90 -8.74
C ASN A 302 7.41 -8.08 -7.84
N ASN A 303 6.89 -7.38 -6.81
CA ASN A 303 7.70 -6.60 -5.88
C ASN A 303 8.11 -7.45 -4.67
N THR A 304 9.26 -7.12 -4.08
CA THR A 304 9.65 -7.54 -2.74
C THR A 304 9.43 -6.36 -1.80
N ILE A 305 8.50 -6.52 -0.84
CA ILE A 305 8.07 -5.43 0.05
C ILE A 305 8.22 -5.88 1.49
N HIS A 306 9.15 -5.25 2.23
CA HIS A 306 9.53 -5.77 3.54
C HIS A 306 10.05 -4.71 4.50
N ASP A 307 10.07 -5.05 5.79
CA ASP A 307 10.63 -4.22 6.85
C ASP A 307 10.07 -2.78 6.87
N ASN A 308 8.81 -2.58 6.44
CA ASN A 308 8.14 -1.29 6.53
C ASN A 308 7.54 -1.09 7.93
N TYR A 309 7.41 0.18 8.34
CA TYR A 309 7.02 0.53 9.72
C TYR A 309 5.53 0.34 10.01
N LEU A 310 4.70 0.28 8.97
CA LEU A 310 3.29 -0.09 9.04
C LEU A 310 3.02 -1.22 8.04
N TYR A 311 2.08 -1.01 7.14
CA TYR A 311 1.63 -1.99 6.15
C TYR A 311 2.65 -2.19 5.02
N GLY A 312 2.65 -3.38 4.43
CA GLY A 312 3.38 -3.64 3.19
C GLY A 312 2.70 -2.97 1.99
N ILE A 313 1.45 -3.36 1.70
CA ILE A 313 0.63 -2.80 0.61
C ILE A 313 -0.72 -2.42 1.22
N ASP A 314 -1.11 -1.15 1.07
CA ASP A 314 -2.32 -0.58 1.68
C ASP A 314 -3.17 0.20 0.64
N PRO A 315 -3.95 -0.50 -0.22
CA PRO A 315 -5.08 0.14 -0.88
C PRO A 315 -6.07 0.62 0.17
N HIS A 316 -6.48 1.87 0.08
CA HIS A 316 -7.28 2.54 1.10
C HIS A 316 -8.48 3.26 0.47
N THR A 317 -9.44 3.59 1.25
CA THR A 317 -10.69 4.33 1.01
C THR A 317 -11.05 4.49 -0.47
N GLY A 318 -11.94 3.63 -0.98
CA GLY A 318 -12.46 3.73 -2.34
C GLY A 318 -11.47 3.31 -3.44
N THR A 319 -10.33 2.70 -3.12
CA THR A 319 -9.46 2.11 -4.14
C THR A 319 -10.16 0.92 -4.79
N HIS A 320 -10.10 0.82 -6.13
CA HIS A 320 -10.85 -0.18 -6.90
C HIS A 320 -10.10 -0.64 -8.16
N ASP A 321 -10.55 -1.74 -8.78
CA ASP A 321 -9.99 -2.29 -10.03
C ASP A 321 -8.46 -2.44 -9.99
N MET A 322 -7.89 -2.68 -8.82
CA MET A 322 -6.44 -2.83 -8.65
C MET A 322 -6.04 -4.30 -8.66
N ILE A 323 -4.95 -4.62 -9.36
CA ILE A 323 -4.35 -5.95 -9.38
C ILE A 323 -3.08 -5.94 -8.53
N ILE A 324 -3.07 -6.76 -7.47
CA ILE A 324 -1.94 -6.96 -6.56
C ILE A 324 -1.50 -8.41 -6.70
N ARG A 325 -0.44 -8.67 -7.47
CA ARG A 325 -0.08 -10.04 -7.80
C ARG A 325 1.41 -10.35 -7.75
N ASN A 326 1.72 -11.61 -7.41
CA ASN A 326 3.07 -12.16 -7.42
C ASN A 326 4.07 -11.35 -6.59
N ASN A 327 3.60 -10.63 -5.56
CA ASN A 327 4.47 -9.89 -4.65
C ASN A 327 4.94 -10.80 -3.51
N LYS A 328 6.14 -10.54 -3.00
CA LYS A 328 6.69 -11.14 -1.79
C LYS A 328 6.67 -10.11 -0.67
N VAL A 329 5.80 -10.32 0.34
CA VAL A 329 5.52 -9.31 1.37
C VAL A 329 5.79 -9.88 2.77
N TYR A 330 6.80 -9.36 3.48
CA TYR A 330 7.23 -9.94 4.75
C TYR A 330 7.88 -8.94 5.71
N ARG A 331 7.86 -9.26 7.00
CA ARG A 331 8.44 -8.48 8.11
C ARG A 331 8.02 -7.00 8.12
N ASN A 332 6.82 -6.68 7.65
CA ASN A 332 6.22 -5.38 7.88
C ASN A 332 5.60 -5.36 9.29
N ASN A 333 5.56 -4.23 9.97
CA ASN A 333 5.12 -4.17 11.38
C ASN A 333 3.59 -4.25 11.56
N ALA A 334 2.82 -4.14 10.49
CA ALA A 334 1.36 -4.30 10.47
C ALA A 334 0.96 -5.37 9.45
N SER A 335 -0.31 -5.38 8.98
CA SER A 335 -0.77 -6.31 7.95
C SER A 335 0.10 -6.22 6.70
N ALA A 336 0.34 -7.37 6.05
CA ALA A 336 1.17 -7.38 4.85
C ALA A 336 0.49 -6.67 3.69
N ILE A 337 -0.73 -7.12 3.36
CA ILE A 337 -1.56 -6.55 2.31
C ILE A 337 -2.93 -6.29 2.93
N ILE A 338 -3.39 -5.06 2.91
CA ILE A 338 -4.70 -4.70 3.49
C ILE A 338 -5.45 -3.73 2.57
N CYS A 339 -6.73 -4.00 2.30
CA CYS A 339 -7.63 -2.92 1.98
C CYS A 339 -8.25 -2.40 3.26
N SER A 340 -7.98 -1.16 3.61
CA SER A 340 -8.37 -0.62 4.91
C SER A 340 -9.81 -0.12 4.95
N LYS A 341 -10.42 0.34 3.82
CA LYS A 341 -11.75 0.95 3.88
C LYS A 341 -12.40 1.10 2.49
N HIS A 342 -13.62 0.59 2.33
CA HIS A 342 -14.48 0.79 1.15
C HIS A 342 -13.81 0.49 -0.21
N CYS A 343 -12.87 -0.46 -0.29
CA CYS A 343 -12.33 -0.90 -1.56
C CYS A 343 -13.31 -1.86 -2.25
N TYR A 344 -13.19 -1.99 -3.57
CA TYR A 344 -14.01 -2.93 -4.32
C TYR A 344 -13.29 -3.39 -5.60
N ASP A 345 -13.69 -4.55 -6.11
CA ASP A 345 -13.18 -5.13 -7.37
C ASP A 345 -11.64 -5.26 -7.38
N LEU A 346 -11.03 -5.62 -6.23
CA LEU A 346 -9.60 -5.87 -6.11
C LEU A 346 -9.27 -7.33 -6.41
N LEU A 347 -8.12 -7.56 -7.04
CA LEU A 347 -7.55 -8.90 -7.23
C LEU A 347 -6.23 -9.04 -6.47
N PHE A 348 -6.21 -9.94 -5.47
CA PHE A 348 -5.01 -10.36 -4.75
C PHE A 348 -4.63 -11.77 -5.22
N GLU A 349 -3.60 -11.91 -6.04
CA GLU A 349 -3.30 -13.18 -6.71
C GLU A 349 -1.82 -13.57 -6.65
N GLY A 350 -1.54 -14.81 -6.29
CA GLY A 350 -0.19 -15.37 -6.37
C GLY A 350 0.85 -14.72 -5.46
N ASN A 351 0.44 -13.97 -4.42
CA ASN A 351 1.36 -13.32 -3.50
C ASN A 351 1.90 -14.33 -2.47
N GLU A 352 3.19 -14.20 -2.13
CA GLU A 352 3.82 -14.88 -0.99
C GLU A 352 3.87 -13.92 0.19
N VAL A 353 3.22 -14.29 1.31
CA VAL A 353 3.05 -13.40 2.47
C VAL A 353 3.44 -14.13 3.75
N TYR A 354 4.39 -13.58 4.54
CA TYR A 354 4.83 -14.23 5.78
C TYR A 354 5.50 -13.29 6.78
N LYS A 355 5.45 -13.67 8.06
CA LYS A 355 6.17 -13.03 9.20
C LYS A 355 5.95 -11.51 9.28
N ASN A 356 4.73 -11.03 9.01
CA ASN A 356 4.37 -9.64 9.25
C ASN A 356 3.87 -9.47 10.69
N GLY A 357 3.94 -8.24 11.21
CA GLY A 357 3.87 -8.01 12.63
C GLY A 357 2.47 -8.04 13.27
N GLY A 358 2.49 -8.19 14.59
CA GLY A 358 1.37 -7.96 15.50
C GLY A 358 0.22 -8.96 15.42
N ALA A 359 -0.96 -8.54 15.89
CA ALA A 359 -2.22 -9.27 15.76
C ALA A 359 -2.79 -9.21 14.32
N ASN A 360 -1.99 -8.73 13.38
CA ASN A 360 -2.41 -8.36 12.04
C ASN A 360 -2.47 -9.55 11.09
N ARG A 361 -3.14 -9.34 9.98
CA ARG A 361 -3.43 -10.35 8.98
C ARG A 361 -2.36 -10.37 7.90
N GLY A 362 -2.16 -11.52 7.29
CA GLY A 362 -1.36 -11.60 6.06
C GLY A 362 -2.03 -10.81 4.95
N ILE A 363 -3.26 -11.20 4.57
CA ILE A 363 -4.10 -10.46 3.62
C ILE A 363 -5.40 -10.07 4.34
N ALA A 364 -5.79 -8.81 4.28
CA ALA A 364 -6.96 -8.27 4.97
C ALA A 364 -7.91 -7.52 4.05
N LEU A 365 -9.19 -7.82 4.19
CA LEU A 365 -10.31 -7.08 3.61
C LEU A 365 -11.05 -6.42 4.77
N SER A 366 -10.97 -5.09 4.90
CA SER A 366 -11.46 -4.39 6.09
C SER A 366 -12.46 -3.29 5.73
N ILE A 367 -13.41 -3.07 6.58
CA ILE A 367 -14.41 -2.00 6.52
C ILE A 367 -15.06 -1.85 5.14
N ASN A 368 -16.13 -2.62 4.89
CA ASN A 368 -16.92 -2.56 3.66
C ASN A 368 -16.10 -2.76 2.36
N THR A 369 -15.09 -3.64 2.38
CA THR A 369 -14.42 -4.10 1.16
C THR A 369 -15.30 -5.14 0.47
N THR A 370 -15.63 -4.95 -0.81
CA THR A 370 -16.59 -5.81 -1.51
C THR A 370 -16.10 -6.27 -2.89
N HIS A 371 -16.71 -7.35 -3.41
CA HIS A 371 -16.50 -7.87 -4.78
C HIS A 371 -15.03 -8.15 -5.13
N SER A 372 -14.19 -8.37 -4.12
CA SER A 372 -12.76 -8.59 -4.28
C SER A 372 -12.42 -10.09 -4.26
N ILE A 373 -11.34 -10.45 -4.92
CA ILE A 373 -10.91 -11.85 -5.07
C ILE A 373 -9.52 -12.01 -4.44
N VAL A 374 -9.40 -12.96 -3.51
CA VAL A 374 -8.13 -13.38 -2.90
C VAL A 374 -7.86 -14.81 -3.33
N ARG A 375 -6.97 -15.03 -4.30
CA ARG A 375 -6.76 -16.36 -4.86
C ARG A 375 -5.30 -16.72 -5.13
N ASN A 376 -5.02 -18.00 -5.09
CA ASN A 376 -3.71 -18.58 -5.44
C ASN A 376 -2.54 -18.00 -4.62
N ASN A 377 -2.80 -17.39 -3.44
CA ASN A 377 -1.76 -16.84 -2.58
C ASN A 377 -1.16 -17.94 -1.69
N TYR A 378 0.12 -17.79 -1.38
CA TYR A 378 0.80 -18.56 -0.34
C TYR A 378 1.00 -17.67 0.89
N VAL A 379 0.21 -17.91 1.94
CA VAL A 379 0.27 -17.13 3.18
C VAL A 379 0.68 -18.05 4.32
N HIS A 380 1.75 -17.70 5.04
CA HIS A 380 2.27 -18.57 6.09
C HIS A 380 2.96 -17.80 7.23
N ASP A 381 3.15 -18.48 8.35
CA ASP A 381 3.84 -17.95 9.52
C ASP A 381 3.25 -16.59 9.98
N GLN A 382 1.90 -16.53 10.06
CA GLN A 382 1.13 -15.35 10.46
C GLN A 382 0.23 -15.65 11.68
N ILE A 383 -0.23 -14.62 12.36
CA ILE A 383 -1.29 -14.80 13.36
C ILE A 383 -2.59 -15.15 12.64
N SER A 384 -3.00 -14.36 11.65
CA SER A 384 -4.11 -14.70 10.76
C SER A 384 -3.62 -14.65 9.32
N CYS A 385 -3.79 -15.73 8.57
CA CYS A 385 -3.37 -15.77 7.17
C CYS A 385 -4.20 -14.82 6.31
N ILE A 386 -5.53 -15.00 6.27
CA ILE A 386 -6.46 -14.15 5.53
C ILE A 386 -7.56 -13.72 6.50
N GLY A 387 -7.93 -12.45 6.45
CA GLY A 387 -9.02 -11.92 7.26
C GLY A 387 -9.97 -11.03 6.47
N SER A 388 -11.25 -11.04 6.86
CA SER A 388 -12.27 -10.12 6.37
C SER A 388 -13.11 -9.65 7.56
N ASN A 389 -13.47 -8.36 7.62
CA ASN A 389 -14.24 -7.84 8.73
C ASN A 389 -15.12 -6.63 8.40
N ARG A 390 -15.96 -6.25 9.38
CA ARG A 390 -16.72 -4.99 9.40
C ARG A 390 -17.46 -4.72 8.09
N GLY A 391 -18.37 -5.62 7.70
CA GLY A 391 -19.21 -5.47 6.53
C GLY A 391 -18.49 -5.73 5.19
N SER A 392 -17.30 -6.33 5.21
CA SER A 392 -16.61 -6.72 3.99
C SER A 392 -17.25 -7.98 3.41
N ASN A 393 -18.21 -7.78 2.51
CA ASN A 393 -19.12 -8.80 1.99
C ASN A 393 -18.88 -9.05 0.50
N TYR A 394 -19.47 -10.15 -0.02
CA TYR A 394 -19.43 -10.51 -1.46
C TYR A 394 -18.03 -10.72 -2.00
N ASN A 395 -17.05 -11.06 -1.17
CA ASN A 395 -15.69 -11.36 -1.60
C ASN A 395 -15.48 -12.86 -1.80
N THR A 396 -14.52 -13.24 -2.63
CA THR A 396 -14.14 -14.62 -2.87
C THR A 396 -12.73 -14.89 -2.36
N ILE A 397 -12.58 -15.88 -1.49
CA ILE A 397 -11.29 -16.36 -0.96
C ILE A 397 -11.12 -17.80 -1.43
N GLU A 398 -10.28 -18.03 -2.45
CA GLU A 398 -10.22 -19.32 -3.11
C GLU A 398 -8.81 -19.77 -3.51
N ASN A 399 -8.63 -21.08 -3.56
CA ASN A 399 -7.39 -21.70 -4.07
C ASN A 399 -6.11 -21.22 -3.37
N ASN A 400 -6.21 -20.67 -2.14
CA ASN A 400 -5.04 -20.24 -1.40
C ASN A 400 -4.39 -21.41 -0.65
N PHE A 401 -3.07 -21.35 -0.49
CA PHE A 401 -2.32 -22.23 0.39
C PHE A 401 -1.95 -21.49 1.67
N LEU A 402 -2.55 -21.89 2.80
CA LEU A 402 -2.40 -21.25 4.10
C LEU A 402 -1.72 -22.21 5.06
N SER A 403 -0.56 -21.85 5.61
CA SER A 403 0.18 -22.75 6.50
C SER A 403 0.79 -22.06 7.70
N ASN A 404 0.87 -22.80 8.82
CA ASN A 404 1.48 -22.30 10.07
C ASN A 404 0.91 -20.97 10.56
N CYS A 405 -0.36 -20.69 10.29
CA CYS A 405 -1.05 -19.54 10.86
C CYS A 405 -1.80 -19.97 12.13
N LYS A 406 -1.91 -19.06 13.09
CA LYS A 406 -2.77 -19.34 14.25
C LYS A 406 -4.23 -19.48 13.81
N ILE A 407 -4.67 -18.61 12.86
CA ILE A 407 -5.96 -18.71 12.19
C ILE A 407 -5.71 -18.70 10.68
N GLY A 408 -6.27 -19.68 9.97
CA GLY A 408 -6.15 -19.75 8.50
C GLY A 408 -6.99 -18.65 7.82
N VAL A 409 -8.31 -18.73 7.92
CA VAL A 409 -9.24 -17.70 7.44
C VAL A 409 -10.07 -17.19 8.61
N ASN A 410 -10.12 -15.87 8.81
CA ASN A 410 -10.84 -15.22 9.90
C ASN A 410 -11.84 -14.19 9.37
N LEU A 411 -13.12 -14.45 9.57
CA LEU A 411 -14.23 -13.62 9.11
C LEU A 411 -15.02 -13.11 10.33
N ALA A 412 -15.18 -11.79 10.42
CA ALA A 412 -15.90 -11.17 11.53
C ALA A 412 -16.84 -10.07 11.03
N ASP A 413 -18.11 -10.12 11.46
CA ASP A 413 -19.16 -9.17 11.05
C ASP A 413 -19.27 -9.07 9.51
N THR A 414 -19.34 -10.23 8.84
CA THR A 414 -19.37 -10.32 7.36
C THR A 414 -20.44 -11.30 6.89
N SER A 415 -20.93 -11.09 5.65
CA SER A 415 -21.88 -12.00 5.00
C SER A 415 -21.53 -12.22 3.53
N ASP A 416 -22.09 -13.27 2.95
CA ASP A 416 -22.11 -13.54 1.53
C ASP A 416 -20.72 -13.67 0.87
N ASN A 417 -19.66 -13.87 1.66
CA ASN A 417 -18.36 -14.23 1.11
C ASN A 417 -18.31 -15.72 0.77
N ILE A 418 -17.49 -16.05 -0.21
CA ILE A 418 -17.24 -17.41 -0.66
C ILE A 418 -15.84 -17.83 -0.23
N ILE A 419 -15.75 -18.90 0.56
CA ILE A 419 -14.48 -19.49 1.00
C ILE A 419 -14.41 -20.92 0.45
N ASN A 420 -13.68 -21.09 -0.66
CA ASN A 420 -13.67 -22.37 -1.34
C ASN A 420 -12.27 -22.81 -1.80
N ASN A 421 -12.09 -24.12 -1.96
CA ASN A 421 -10.88 -24.74 -2.50
C ASN A 421 -9.57 -24.30 -1.84
N ASN A 422 -9.58 -23.71 -0.63
CA ASN A 422 -8.36 -23.35 0.06
C ASN A 422 -7.74 -24.60 0.72
N LYS A 423 -6.41 -24.68 0.69
CA LYS A 423 -5.64 -25.66 1.45
C LYS A 423 -5.08 -25.01 2.71
N ILE A 424 -5.55 -25.46 3.87
CA ILE A 424 -5.18 -24.90 5.19
C ILE A 424 -4.48 -25.99 5.99
N SER A 425 -3.26 -25.74 6.45
CA SER A 425 -2.46 -26.73 7.17
C SER A 425 -1.79 -26.16 8.40
N GLY A 426 -1.81 -26.93 9.50
CA GLY A 426 -1.09 -26.60 10.73
C GLY A 426 -1.65 -25.38 11.47
N ALA A 427 -2.93 -25.06 11.28
CA ALA A 427 -3.58 -23.95 11.97
C ALA A 427 -4.07 -24.39 13.38
N ARG A 428 -4.13 -23.46 14.35
CA ARG A 428 -4.91 -23.71 15.54
C ARG A 428 -6.40 -23.78 15.18
N ASP A 429 -6.90 -22.76 14.47
CA ASP A 429 -8.27 -22.66 13.98
C ASP A 429 -8.20 -22.45 12.44
N ALA A 430 -8.66 -23.41 11.66
CA ALA A 430 -8.47 -23.31 10.21
C ALA A 430 -9.38 -22.26 9.59
N ILE A 431 -10.68 -22.24 9.92
CA ILE A 431 -11.62 -21.21 9.47
C ILE A 431 -12.42 -20.74 10.69
N VAL A 432 -12.48 -19.46 10.92
CA VAL A 432 -13.24 -18.84 12.02
C VAL A 432 -14.28 -17.90 11.44
N LEU A 433 -15.54 -18.09 11.80
CA LEU A 433 -16.62 -17.16 11.58
C LEU A 433 -17.04 -16.56 12.93
N SER A 434 -17.07 -15.23 13.03
CA SER A 434 -17.52 -14.51 14.19
C SER A 434 -18.62 -13.52 13.80
N ASN A 435 -19.83 -13.70 14.32
CA ASN A 435 -20.99 -12.89 13.96
C ASN A 435 -21.15 -12.76 12.42
N SER A 436 -21.05 -13.88 11.72
CA SER A 436 -20.89 -13.89 10.26
C SER A 436 -21.66 -15.00 9.60
N THR A 437 -22.13 -14.77 8.37
CA THR A 437 -22.85 -15.74 7.55
C THR A 437 -22.23 -15.83 6.16
N ASN A 438 -21.45 -16.88 5.89
CA ASN A 438 -20.66 -17.03 4.67
C ASN A 438 -20.75 -18.46 4.09
N ASN A 439 -20.39 -18.64 2.84
CA ASN A 439 -20.37 -19.91 2.13
C ASN A 439 -19.00 -20.58 2.25
N ILE A 440 -18.93 -21.79 2.84
CA ILE A 440 -17.67 -22.51 3.07
C ILE A 440 -17.80 -23.93 2.47
N PHE A 441 -17.04 -24.21 1.42
CA PHE A 441 -17.10 -25.51 0.76
C PHE A 441 -15.81 -25.86 0.02
N HIS A 442 -15.58 -27.15 -0.18
CA HIS A 442 -14.44 -27.74 -0.89
C HIS A 442 -13.06 -27.35 -0.32
N ASN A 443 -12.98 -26.83 0.90
CA ASN A 443 -11.68 -26.55 1.50
C ASN A 443 -11.03 -27.86 2.00
N LYS A 444 -9.71 -27.92 1.89
CA LYS A 444 -8.90 -28.99 2.46
C LYS A 444 -8.18 -28.50 3.70
N ILE A 445 -8.54 -29.07 4.84
CA ILE A 445 -7.99 -28.71 6.16
C ILE A 445 -7.18 -29.88 6.70
N ASP A 446 -5.89 -29.67 6.86
CA ASP A 446 -4.96 -30.70 7.31
C ASP A 446 -4.28 -30.31 8.63
N ASN A 447 -4.10 -31.26 9.55
CA ASN A 447 -3.27 -31.11 10.76
C ASN A 447 -3.55 -29.83 11.58
N SER A 448 -4.83 -29.48 11.72
CA SER A 448 -5.28 -28.31 12.48
C SER A 448 -5.94 -28.76 13.79
N THR A 449 -5.89 -27.93 14.83
CA THR A 449 -6.58 -28.25 16.08
C THR A 449 -8.09 -28.19 15.87
N ASN A 450 -8.60 -27.09 15.36
CA ASN A 450 -9.99 -26.90 15.02
C ASN A 450 -10.15 -26.69 13.51
N GLY A 451 -11.16 -27.32 12.92
CA GLY A 451 -11.50 -27.16 11.51
C GLY A 451 -12.25 -25.84 11.27
N ILE A 452 -13.56 -25.85 11.45
CA ILE A 452 -14.41 -24.67 11.31
C ILE A 452 -14.94 -24.28 12.68
N VAL A 453 -14.72 -23.02 13.06
CA VAL A 453 -15.15 -22.45 14.34
C VAL A 453 -16.24 -21.41 14.09
N LEU A 454 -17.41 -21.63 14.64
CA LEU A 454 -18.57 -20.76 14.55
C LEU A 454 -18.77 -20.03 15.89
N LEU A 455 -18.60 -18.71 15.89
CA LEU A 455 -18.80 -17.85 17.05
C LEU A 455 -20.00 -16.95 16.77
N ASN A 456 -21.18 -17.25 17.34
CA ASN A 456 -22.45 -16.57 17.02
C ASN A 456 -22.72 -16.47 15.51
N SER A 457 -22.40 -17.50 14.76
CA SER A 457 -22.37 -17.45 13.31
C SER A 457 -23.08 -18.66 12.70
N SER A 458 -23.53 -18.48 11.46
CA SER A 458 -24.10 -19.52 10.60
C SER A 458 -23.44 -19.54 9.23
N THR A 459 -23.71 -20.55 8.40
CA THR A 459 -23.34 -20.51 6.97
C THR A 459 -24.57 -20.18 6.13
N ALA A 460 -24.39 -19.60 4.95
CA ALA A 460 -25.49 -19.11 4.12
C ALA A 460 -26.50 -20.19 3.67
N SER A 461 -26.11 -21.45 3.70
CA SER A 461 -27.06 -22.56 3.45
C SER A 461 -28.18 -22.67 4.51
N GLN A 462 -28.07 -21.92 5.63
CA GLN A 462 -29.14 -21.85 6.66
C GLN A 462 -30.09 -20.67 6.46
N THR A 463 -29.80 -19.70 5.60
CA THR A 463 -30.53 -18.44 5.56
C THR A 463 -31.73 -18.42 4.59
N ASN A 464 -31.98 -19.47 3.84
CA ASN A 464 -33.22 -19.60 3.03
C ASN A 464 -34.45 -20.02 3.86
N ILE A 465 -34.45 -19.75 5.17
CA ILE A 465 -35.60 -19.91 6.03
C ILE A 465 -36.38 -18.60 6.00
N ASP A 466 -37.54 -18.66 5.37
CA ASP A 466 -38.57 -17.62 5.32
C ASP A 466 -38.76 -17.02 6.71
N LYS A 467 -38.56 -15.72 6.87
CA LYS A 467 -38.61 -15.03 8.16
C LYS A 467 -40.00 -15.08 8.84
N ASP A 468 -41.00 -15.58 8.13
CA ASP A 468 -42.40 -15.60 8.56
C ASP A 468 -42.93 -16.99 8.98
N ARG A 469 -42.07 -18.00 9.01
CA ARG A 469 -42.45 -19.33 9.53
C ARG A 469 -41.84 -19.57 10.91
N GLU A 470 -42.68 -20.02 11.86
CA GLU A 470 -42.23 -20.62 13.12
C GLU A 470 -41.07 -21.58 12.84
N ILE A 471 -39.94 -21.32 13.47
CA ILE A 471 -38.68 -22.05 13.24
C ILE A 471 -38.89 -23.48 13.72
N GLU A 472 -39.16 -24.41 12.79
CA GLU A 472 -38.92 -25.81 13.05
C GLU A 472 -37.44 -25.95 13.53
N PRO A 473 -37.15 -26.70 14.58
CA PRO A 473 -35.79 -26.85 15.06
C PRO A 473 -34.95 -27.43 13.92
N VAL A 474 -34.15 -26.56 13.27
CA VAL A 474 -33.20 -26.96 12.23
C VAL A 474 -32.43 -28.15 12.80
N ASN A 475 -32.42 -29.26 12.08
CA ASN A 475 -31.62 -30.40 12.49
C ASN A 475 -30.13 -30.01 12.43
N TYR A 476 -29.68 -29.40 13.52
CA TYR A 476 -28.36 -28.85 13.68
C TYR A 476 -27.26 -29.88 13.39
N THR A 477 -27.53 -31.14 13.73
CA THR A 477 -26.64 -32.25 13.42
C THR A 477 -26.51 -32.48 11.90
N ALA A 478 -27.61 -32.43 11.15
CA ALA A 478 -27.58 -32.55 9.70
C ALA A 478 -26.80 -31.41 9.05
N PHE A 479 -26.95 -30.18 9.56
CA PHE A 479 -26.17 -29.03 9.12
C PHE A 479 -24.66 -29.21 9.35
N LEU A 480 -24.24 -29.58 10.55
CA LEU A 480 -22.83 -29.82 10.86
C LEU A 480 -22.24 -30.96 10.03
N ASN A 481 -23.02 -32.03 9.80
CA ASN A 481 -22.61 -33.14 8.93
C ASN A 481 -22.45 -32.68 7.47
N ASN A 482 -23.34 -31.83 6.97
CA ASN A 482 -23.20 -31.28 5.64
C ASN A 482 -21.91 -30.43 5.52
N LEU A 483 -21.64 -29.56 6.50
CA LEU A 483 -20.45 -28.72 6.50
C LEU A 483 -19.15 -29.54 6.51
N THR A 484 -19.12 -30.68 7.22
CA THR A 484 -17.97 -31.60 7.20
C THR A 484 -17.90 -32.41 5.90
N SER A 485 -19.03 -32.74 5.27
CA SER A 485 -19.04 -33.54 4.03
C SER A 485 -18.57 -32.73 2.80
N VAL A 486 -18.81 -31.42 2.78
CA VAL A 486 -18.38 -30.54 1.68
C VAL A 486 -16.97 -30.00 1.84
N ASN A 487 -16.33 -30.20 3.00
CA ASN A 487 -14.94 -29.82 3.26
C ASN A 487 -14.13 -31.05 3.69
N GLN A 488 -12.95 -31.24 3.10
CA GLN A 488 -12.08 -32.36 3.47
C GLN A 488 -11.25 -32.00 4.70
N MET A 489 -11.34 -32.81 5.78
CA MET A 489 -10.59 -32.59 7.02
C MET A 489 -9.78 -33.81 7.40
N THR A 490 -8.45 -33.70 7.47
CA THR A 490 -7.53 -34.76 7.79
C THR A 490 -6.63 -34.41 8.96
N GLY A 491 -6.56 -35.22 9.99
CA GLY A 491 -5.76 -34.92 11.19
C GLY A 491 -6.26 -33.72 11.97
N VAL A 492 -7.54 -33.38 11.86
CA VAL A 492 -8.19 -32.27 12.58
C VAL A 492 -8.78 -32.81 13.88
N LYS A 493 -8.39 -32.25 15.02
CA LYS A 493 -8.85 -32.72 16.33
C LYS A 493 -10.34 -32.46 16.55
N ASN A 494 -10.80 -31.25 16.25
CA ASN A 494 -12.18 -30.83 16.39
C ASN A 494 -12.69 -30.30 15.03
N PRO A 495 -13.36 -31.11 14.21
CA PRO A 495 -13.78 -30.70 12.86
C PRO A 495 -14.66 -29.46 12.85
N ILE A 496 -15.63 -29.37 13.75
CA ILE A 496 -16.51 -28.21 13.91
C ILE A 496 -16.58 -27.83 15.40
N VAL A 497 -16.41 -26.54 15.68
CA VAL A 497 -16.55 -25.97 17.02
C VAL A 497 -17.59 -24.87 16.97
N VAL A 498 -18.63 -24.97 17.80
CA VAL A 498 -19.67 -23.96 17.91
C VAL A 498 -19.63 -23.36 19.30
N ARG A 499 -19.61 -22.03 19.36
CA ARG A 499 -19.65 -21.30 20.62
C ARG A 499 -20.68 -20.17 20.53
N HIS A 500 -21.58 -20.11 21.49
CA HIS A 500 -22.51 -19.02 21.67
C HIS A 500 -22.06 -18.21 22.87
N THR A 501 -21.80 -16.94 22.68
CA THR A 501 -21.57 -16.00 23.79
C THR A 501 -22.92 -15.48 24.24
N HIS A 502 -23.41 -15.91 25.40
CA HIS A 502 -24.54 -15.25 26.03
C HIS A 502 -24.09 -13.89 26.54
N PHE A 503 -24.43 -12.82 25.82
CA PHE A 503 -24.41 -11.47 26.38
C PHE A 503 -25.58 -11.32 27.32
N THR A 504 -25.38 -11.46 28.62
CA THR A 504 -26.29 -10.87 29.59
C THR A 504 -26.02 -9.37 29.59
N SER A 505 -26.78 -8.62 28.81
CA SER A 505 -26.80 -7.15 28.90
C SER A 505 -27.55 -6.78 30.19
N GLN A 506 -26.85 -6.71 31.32
CA GLN A 506 -27.28 -5.84 32.39
C GLN A 506 -26.81 -4.41 32.04
N TYR A 507 -27.72 -3.66 31.42
CA TYR A 507 -27.64 -2.22 31.40
C TYR A 507 -28.01 -1.72 32.81
N ASP A 508 -27.05 -1.69 33.72
CA ASP A 508 -27.13 -0.86 34.92
C ASP A 508 -26.44 0.47 34.64
N SER A 509 -27.31 1.46 34.41
CA SER A 509 -26.93 2.86 34.43
C SER A 509 -26.59 3.25 35.86
N GLN A 510 -25.37 3.04 36.29
CA GLN A 510 -24.60 3.80 37.29
C GLN A 510 -23.37 3.00 37.76
N ASN A 511 -22.20 3.60 37.56
CA ASN A 511 -20.88 3.21 38.05
C ASN A 511 -19.99 2.36 37.11
N SER A 512 -19.14 3.10 36.48
CA SER A 512 -17.86 2.63 35.95
C SER A 512 -17.04 1.89 37.02
N LYS A 513 -17.03 0.54 36.99
CA LYS A 513 -15.95 -0.29 37.57
C LYS A 513 -16.12 -1.76 37.18
N HIS A 514 -15.10 -2.27 36.46
CA HIS A 514 -14.68 -3.67 36.32
C HIS A 514 -15.67 -4.69 35.72
N ASN A 515 -15.49 -4.95 34.43
CA ASN A 515 -16.02 -6.17 33.80
C ASN A 515 -15.07 -7.34 34.07
N ASN A 516 -15.49 -8.21 34.97
CA ASN A 516 -14.90 -9.54 35.15
C ASN A 516 -15.58 -10.51 34.20
N PHE A 517 -14.85 -11.07 33.25
CA PHE A 517 -15.30 -12.21 32.46
C PHE A 517 -14.99 -13.51 33.21
N THR A 518 -16.00 -14.23 33.64
CA THR A 518 -15.86 -15.63 34.07
C THR A 518 -16.31 -16.56 32.96
N SER A 519 -15.36 -17.36 32.46
CA SER A 519 -15.65 -18.52 31.62
C SER A 519 -16.28 -19.61 32.47
N GLN A 520 -17.48 -20.06 32.15
CA GLN A 520 -17.97 -21.36 32.59
C GLN A 520 -17.98 -22.34 31.40
N ASN A 521 -17.53 -23.56 31.69
CA ASN A 521 -17.27 -24.72 30.83
C ASN A 521 -18.37 -25.11 29.85
#